data_75d12e18b0357ee52a5215f8edf2c3ae
#
_entry.id   75d12e18b0357ee52a5215f8edf2c3ae
#
_cell.length_a   1.000
_cell.length_b   1.000
_cell.length_c   1.000
_cell.angle_alpha   90.00
_cell.angle_beta   90.00
_cell.angle_gamma   90.00
#
_symmetry.space_group_name_H-M   'P 1'
#
loop_
_entity.id
_entity.type
_entity.pdbx_description
1 polymer ?
#
loop_
_entity_poly.entity_id
_entity_poly.type
_entity_poly.pdbx_seq_one_letter_code
_entity_poly.pdbx_strand_id
1 'polypeptide(L)'
;IDILALAACRTGGKCGLASVKQAVSDLKKDESPEQLLGDLYKYYDYYHRAYTAALGGLVGSYAIEKDGQWVATYGLKAFSPIAAGYGYSHCDDFGVARSFGFRRKHLGNDLMGALGTPVVAVEGGVVEAMGWNRYGGWRVGIRSFDSRRYYYYAHLQKDTPFAPGLAEG
;
A
#
# COMPACT_ATOMS: atom_id res chain seq x y z
N ILE A 1 -1.35 -11.03 8.71
CA ILE A 1 -0.35 -10.34 9.54
C ILE A 1 0.63 -11.37 10.12
N ASP A 2 0.14 -12.43 10.78
CA ASP A 2 0.96 -13.49 11.40
C ASP A 2 2.01 -14.07 10.47
N ILE A 3 1.63 -14.40 9.22
CA ILE A 3 2.53 -14.90 8.18
C ILE A 3 3.72 -13.96 7.97
N LEU A 4 3.46 -12.65 7.89
CA LEU A 4 4.51 -11.65 7.68
C LEU A 4 5.39 -11.48 8.91
N ALA A 5 4.79 -11.47 10.10
CA ALA A 5 5.52 -11.38 11.36
C ALA A 5 6.45 -12.59 11.55
N LEU A 6 5.94 -13.80 11.30
CA LEU A 6 6.71 -15.05 11.36
C LEU A 6 7.89 -15.03 10.38
N ALA A 7 7.64 -14.67 9.13
CA ALA A 7 8.68 -14.57 8.10
C ALA A 7 9.75 -13.52 8.46
N ALA A 8 9.32 -12.36 8.98
CA ALA A 8 10.22 -11.28 9.40
C ALA A 8 11.11 -11.69 10.58
N CYS A 9 10.56 -12.38 11.58
CA CYS A 9 11.36 -12.88 12.70
C CYS A 9 12.50 -13.78 12.23
N ARG A 10 12.22 -14.70 11.32
CA ARG A 10 13.19 -15.66 10.78
C ARG A 10 14.28 -15.02 9.91
N THR A 11 14.00 -13.89 9.32
CA THR A 11 14.87 -13.24 8.33
C THR A 11 15.46 -11.92 8.80
N GLY A 12 15.24 -11.54 10.06
CA GLY A 12 15.67 -10.24 10.59
C GLY A 12 15.05 -9.05 9.84
N GLY A 13 13.77 -9.19 9.44
CA GLY A 13 13.01 -8.16 8.71
C GLY A 13 13.15 -8.21 7.19
N LYS A 14 14.04 -9.03 6.63
CA LYS A 14 14.27 -9.14 5.17
C LYS A 14 13.34 -10.18 4.54
N CYS A 15 12.03 -9.93 4.56
CA CYS A 15 11.05 -10.86 4.01
C CYS A 15 11.16 -10.97 2.48
N GLY A 16 11.37 -12.20 2.01
CA GLY A 16 11.25 -12.56 0.60
C GLY A 16 10.09 -13.54 0.36
N LEU A 17 9.74 -13.76 -0.89
CA LEU A 17 8.64 -14.67 -1.25
C LEU A 17 8.82 -16.09 -0.68
N ALA A 18 10.04 -16.59 -0.64
CA ALA A 18 10.36 -17.93 -0.10
C ALA A 18 10.04 -18.01 1.41
N SER A 19 10.47 -17.01 2.20
CA SER A 19 10.20 -16.98 3.64
C SER A 19 8.71 -16.85 3.96
N VAL A 20 7.97 -16.10 3.15
CA VAL A 20 6.50 -15.98 3.28
C VAL A 20 5.81 -17.30 2.94
N LYS A 21 6.20 -17.98 1.86
CA LYS A 21 5.64 -19.30 1.50
C LYS A 21 5.92 -20.35 2.58
N GLN A 22 7.11 -20.33 3.17
CA GLN A 22 7.45 -21.23 4.28
C GLN A 22 6.58 -20.95 5.51
N ALA A 23 6.42 -19.66 5.89
CA ALA A 23 5.55 -19.27 7.00
C ALA A 23 4.09 -19.71 6.80
N VAL A 24 3.56 -19.61 5.57
CA VAL A 24 2.23 -20.13 5.22
C VAL A 24 2.15 -21.65 5.42
N SER A 25 3.18 -22.38 4.97
CA SER A 25 3.22 -23.84 5.10
C SER A 25 3.24 -24.29 6.55
N ASP A 26 3.99 -23.58 7.39
CA ASP A 26 4.16 -23.96 8.80
C ASP A 26 2.88 -23.65 9.62
N LEU A 27 2.29 -22.48 9.41
CA LEU A 27 1.03 -22.11 10.09
C LEU A 27 -0.16 -23.00 9.68
N LYS A 28 -0.11 -23.66 8.52
CA LYS A 28 -1.13 -24.66 8.12
C LYS A 28 -1.03 -25.99 8.88
N LYS A 29 0.03 -26.22 9.64
CA LYS A 29 0.23 -27.42 10.47
C LYS A 29 -0.30 -27.23 11.90
N ASP A 30 -1.06 -26.16 12.15
CA ASP A 30 -1.59 -25.79 13.46
C ASP A 30 -0.52 -25.54 14.55
N GLU A 31 0.73 -25.27 14.15
CA GLU A 31 1.79 -24.88 15.06
C GLU A 31 1.68 -23.39 15.43
N SER A 32 1.82 -23.07 16.71
CA SER A 32 1.78 -21.66 17.13
C SER A 32 3.05 -20.91 16.71
N PRO A 33 2.97 -19.58 16.52
CA PRO A 33 4.16 -18.77 16.24
C PRO A 33 5.27 -18.93 17.28
N GLU A 34 4.92 -19.16 18.55
CA GLU A 34 5.88 -19.39 19.64
C GLU A 34 6.66 -20.68 19.43
N GLN A 35 5.97 -21.77 19.09
CA GLN A 35 6.60 -23.07 18.79
C GLN A 35 7.50 -22.98 17.56
N LEU A 36 7.05 -22.28 16.53
CA LEU A 36 7.79 -22.12 15.26
C LEU A 36 9.04 -21.24 15.37
N LEU A 37 9.07 -20.32 16.32
CA LEU A 37 10.13 -19.32 16.45
C LEU A 37 11.12 -19.60 17.58
N GLY A 38 10.72 -20.33 18.64
CA GLY A 38 11.56 -20.53 19.81
C GLY A 38 12.13 -19.22 20.34
N ASP A 39 13.46 -19.11 20.44
CA ASP A 39 14.14 -17.89 20.95
C ASP A 39 13.87 -16.63 20.15
N LEU A 40 13.45 -16.75 18.89
CA LEU A 40 13.11 -15.61 18.04
C LEU A 40 11.73 -15.04 18.35
N TYR A 41 10.90 -15.74 19.12
CA TYR A 41 9.55 -15.31 19.45
C TYR A 41 9.51 -13.96 20.18
N LYS A 42 10.55 -13.60 20.92
CA LYS A 42 10.70 -12.29 21.55
C LYS A 42 10.59 -11.08 20.59
N TYR A 43 10.83 -11.29 19.30
CA TYR A 43 10.69 -10.25 18.27
C TYR A 43 9.32 -10.29 17.56
N TYR A 44 8.49 -11.30 17.83
CA TYR A 44 7.24 -11.50 17.13
C TYR A 44 6.26 -10.33 17.34
N ASP A 45 6.06 -9.89 18.56
CA ASP A 45 5.16 -8.77 18.86
C ASP A 45 5.57 -7.49 18.12
N TYR A 46 6.86 -7.20 18.04
CA TYR A 46 7.38 -6.05 17.31
C TYR A 46 6.97 -6.10 15.83
N TYR A 47 7.24 -7.19 15.14
CA TYR A 47 6.89 -7.32 13.72
C TYR A 47 5.38 -7.40 13.51
N HIS A 48 4.68 -8.12 14.37
CA HIS A 48 3.22 -8.21 14.29
C HIS A 48 2.55 -6.84 14.42
N ARG A 49 2.96 -6.03 15.38
CA ARG A 49 2.47 -4.66 15.57
C ARG A 49 2.85 -3.75 14.40
N ALA A 50 4.07 -3.84 13.89
CA ALA A 50 4.51 -3.06 12.74
C ALA A 50 3.67 -3.37 11.48
N TYR A 51 3.46 -4.64 11.17
CA TYR A 51 2.60 -5.03 10.04
C TYR A 51 1.12 -4.72 10.27
N THR A 52 0.64 -4.81 11.51
CA THR A 52 -0.72 -4.40 11.86
C THR A 52 -0.91 -2.90 11.65
N ALA A 53 0.04 -2.09 12.05
CA ALA A 53 -0.01 -0.64 11.82
C ALA A 53 0.02 -0.28 10.32
N ALA A 54 0.85 -0.98 9.54
CA ALA A 54 1.00 -0.70 8.10
C ALA A 54 -0.14 -1.27 7.25
N LEU A 55 -0.63 -2.48 7.55
CA LEU A 55 -1.51 -3.25 6.66
C LEU A 55 -2.88 -3.58 7.28
N GLY A 56 -3.05 -3.46 8.60
CA GLY A 56 -4.25 -3.94 9.31
C GLY A 56 -5.57 -3.39 8.77
N GLY A 57 -5.58 -2.16 8.30
CA GLY A 57 -6.74 -1.55 7.65
C GLY A 57 -6.97 -1.96 6.19
N LEU A 58 -5.97 -2.58 5.57
CA LEU A 58 -6.00 -3.01 4.16
C LEU A 58 -6.14 -4.52 3.99
N VAL A 59 -6.08 -5.30 5.07
CA VAL A 59 -6.24 -6.76 5.05
C VAL A 59 -7.58 -7.14 5.67
N GLY A 60 -8.33 -8.00 4.99
CA GLY A 60 -9.63 -8.48 5.46
C GLY A 60 -10.48 -9.09 4.38
N SER A 61 -11.74 -9.35 4.70
CA SER A 61 -12.73 -9.85 3.74
C SER A 61 -13.31 -8.70 2.92
N TYR A 62 -13.49 -8.96 1.63
CA TYR A 62 -14.13 -8.05 0.68
C TYR A 62 -14.81 -8.85 -0.43
N ALA A 63 -15.70 -8.24 -1.18
CA ALA A 63 -16.35 -8.86 -2.32
C ALA A 63 -15.67 -8.41 -3.62
N ILE A 64 -15.48 -9.34 -4.53
CA ILE A 64 -15.06 -9.09 -5.92
C ILE A 64 -16.13 -9.60 -6.86
N GLU A 65 -16.33 -8.92 -7.97
CA GLU A 65 -17.14 -9.42 -9.06
C GLU A 65 -16.31 -10.38 -9.90
N LYS A 66 -16.81 -11.60 -10.09
CA LYS A 66 -16.21 -12.61 -10.93
C LYS A 66 -17.32 -13.29 -11.73
N ASP A 67 -17.21 -13.22 -13.06
CA ASP A 67 -18.19 -13.81 -13.98
C ASP A 67 -19.64 -13.36 -13.69
N GLY A 68 -19.83 -12.07 -13.37
CA GLY A 68 -21.13 -11.47 -13.04
C GLY A 68 -21.67 -11.82 -11.65
N GLN A 69 -20.89 -12.48 -10.80
CA GLN A 69 -21.29 -12.85 -9.44
C GLN A 69 -20.34 -12.22 -8.40
N TRP A 70 -20.90 -11.83 -7.25
CA TRP A 70 -20.13 -11.33 -6.13
C TRP A 70 -19.59 -12.50 -5.30
N VAL A 71 -18.25 -12.58 -5.23
CA VAL A 71 -17.53 -13.64 -4.50
C VAL A 71 -16.80 -13.03 -3.32
N ALA A 72 -17.04 -13.58 -2.12
CA ALA A 72 -16.29 -13.19 -0.93
C ALA A 72 -14.82 -13.64 -1.06
N THR A 73 -13.92 -12.71 -0.84
CA THR A 73 -12.48 -12.92 -0.91
C THR A 73 -11.82 -12.35 0.35
N TYR A 74 -10.76 -13.00 0.81
CA TYR A 74 -9.95 -12.50 1.93
C TYR A 74 -8.53 -12.19 1.43
N GLY A 75 -8.01 -11.02 1.80
CA GLY A 75 -6.65 -10.64 1.45
C GLY A 75 -6.39 -9.15 1.55
N LEU A 76 -5.45 -8.68 0.76
CA LEU A 76 -5.12 -7.25 0.66
C LEU A 76 -6.18 -6.53 -0.19
N LYS A 77 -6.90 -5.59 0.43
CA LYS A 77 -7.91 -4.74 -0.21
C LYS A 77 -7.29 -3.47 -0.78
N ALA A 78 -6.19 -3.62 -1.50
CA ALA A 78 -5.47 -2.48 -2.06
C ALA A 78 -4.96 -2.80 -3.46
N PHE A 79 -4.91 -1.78 -4.30
CA PHE A 79 -4.37 -1.85 -5.65
C PHE A 79 -3.03 -1.11 -5.73
N SER A 80 -2.16 -1.56 -6.64
CA SER A 80 -0.98 -0.77 -7.01
C SER A 80 -1.44 0.59 -7.57
N PRO A 81 -0.83 1.71 -7.16
CA PRO A 81 -1.18 3.02 -7.71
C PRO A 81 -0.79 3.17 -9.19
N ILE A 82 0.06 2.31 -9.71
CA ILE A 82 0.36 2.24 -11.14
C ILE A 82 -0.44 1.09 -11.75
N ALA A 83 -1.17 1.37 -12.82
CA ALA A 83 -1.99 0.38 -13.50
C ALA A 83 -1.17 -0.84 -13.94
N ALA A 84 -1.79 -2.03 -13.87
CA ALA A 84 -1.16 -3.27 -14.30
C ALA A 84 -0.73 -3.19 -15.78
N GLY A 85 0.44 -3.72 -16.10
CA GLY A 85 1.02 -3.70 -17.44
C GLY A 85 1.86 -2.47 -17.77
N TYR A 86 1.89 -1.45 -16.90
CA TYR A 86 2.73 -0.27 -17.08
C TYR A 86 3.99 -0.36 -16.22
N GLY A 87 5.14 -0.04 -16.83
CA GLY A 87 6.43 0.00 -16.12
C GLY A 87 6.60 1.28 -15.31
N TYR A 88 7.25 1.15 -14.16
CA TYR A 88 7.68 2.28 -13.35
C TYR A 88 8.96 1.93 -12.59
N SER A 89 9.69 2.94 -12.14
CA SER A 89 10.76 2.79 -11.16
C SER A 89 10.33 3.33 -9.80
N HIS A 90 10.72 2.66 -8.75
CA HIS A 90 10.49 3.08 -7.36
C HIS A 90 11.74 3.76 -6.83
N CYS A 91 11.59 4.98 -6.34
CA CYS A 91 12.62 5.71 -5.65
C CYS A 91 12.35 5.65 -4.14
N ASP A 92 13.23 4.97 -3.40
CA ASP A 92 13.12 4.90 -1.93
C ASP A 92 13.72 6.16 -1.30
N ASP A 93 12.95 7.24 -1.34
CA ASP A 93 13.36 8.57 -0.91
C ASP A 93 12.49 9.15 0.22
N PHE A 94 11.82 8.28 0.98
CA PHE A 94 11.11 8.69 2.20
C PHE A 94 12.06 9.35 3.20
N GLY A 95 11.68 10.53 3.68
CA GLY A 95 12.46 11.29 4.66
C GLY A 95 13.62 12.12 4.08
N VAL A 96 13.92 12.00 2.78
CA VAL A 96 14.94 12.81 2.12
C VAL A 96 14.54 14.30 2.15
N ALA A 97 15.53 15.17 2.33
CA ALA A 97 15.31 16.61 2.38
C ALA A 97 14.80 17.15 1.04
N ARG A 98 13.77 17.96 1.11
CA ARG A 98 13.20 18.74 0.00
C ARG A 98 13.30 20.24 0.32
N SER A 99 13.62 21.05 -0.67
CA SER A 99 13.79 22.50 -0.49
C SER A 99 12.86 23.36 -1.35
N PHE A 100 12.11 22.76 -2.29
CA PHE A 100 11.19 23.52 -3.11
C PHE A 100 10.09 24.17 -2.26
N GLY A 101 10.05 25.49 -2.26
CA GLY A 101 9.10 26.31 -1.50
C GLY A 101 9.50 26.51 -0.04
N PHE A 102 9.88 25.48 0.68
CA PHE A 102 10.40 25.51 2.06
C PHE A 102 11.13 24.21 2.39
N ARG A 103 11.94 24.24 3.44
CA ARG A 103 12.66 23.03 3.88
C ARG A 103 11.68 22.06 4.56
N ARG A 104 11.61 20.84 4.04
CA ARG A 104 10.78 19.76 4.58
C ARG A 104 11.40 18.40 4.29
N LYS A 105 10.89 17.37 4.93
CA LYS A 105 11.18 15.99 4.55
C LYS A 105 10.15 15.50 3.55
N HIS A 106 10.58 14.63 2.64
CA HIS A 106 9.67 13.89 1.76
C HIS A 106 8.87 12.88 2.59
N LEU A 107 7.54 12.96 2.55
CA LEU A 107 6.64 12.09 3.31
C LEU A 107 6.01 11.00 2.46
N GLY A 108 6.66 10.64 1.37
CA GLY A 108 6.24 9.60 0.44
C GLY A 108 7.43 9.02 -0.30
N ASN A 109 7.19 8.07 -1.18
CA ASN A 109 8.16 7.56 -2.14
C ASN A 109 7.74 7.95 -3.54
N ASP A 110 8.69 8.31 -4.37
CA ASP A 110 8.41 8.66 -5.76
C ASP A 110 8.30 7.40 -6.63
N LEU A 111 7.20 7.28 -7.35
CA LEU A 111 6.97 6.26 -8.37
C LEU A 111 7.06 6.94 -9.75
N MET A 112 8.15 6.68 -10.47
CA MET A 112 8.46 7.34 -11.73
C MET A 112 7.95 6.49 -12.90
N GLY A 113 6.87 6.93 -13.54
CA GLY A 113 6.28 6.32 -14.72
C GLY A 113 6.49 7.18 -15.98
N ALA A 114 6.28 6.59 -17.15
CA ALA A 114 6.22 7.32 -18.41
C ALA A 114 5.02 8.27 -18.44
N LEU A 115 5.10 9.36 -19.21
CA LEU A 115 3.97 10.24 -19.45
C LEU A 115 2.77 9.44 -20.01
N GLY A 116 1.58 9.66 -19.45
CA GLY A 116 0.38 8.93 -19.81
C GLY A 116 0.18 7.59 -19.07
N THR A 117 1.09 7.20 -18.17
CA THR A 117 0.88 6.03 -17.31
C THR A 117 -0.37 6.24 -16.45
N PRO A 118 -1.39 5.35 -16.53
CA PRO A 118 -2.59 5.49 -15.72
C PRO A 118 -2.30 5.28 -14.23
N VAL A 119 -2.82 6.19 -13.42
CA VAL A 119 -2.77 6.11 -11.96
C VAL A 119 -4.11 5.58 -11.44
N VAL A 120 -4.07 4.62 -10.53
CA VAL A 120 -5.22 3.92 -9.95
C VAL A 120 -5.32 4.24 -8.47
N ALA A 121 -6.53 4.42 -7.97
CA ALA A 121 -6.75 4.56 -6.53
C ALA A 121 -6.29 3.30 -5.79
N VAL A 122 -5.50 3.47 -4.73
CA VAL A 122 -5.03 2.35 -3.90
C VAL A 122 -6.20 1.62 -3.24
N GLU A 123 -7.19 2.38 -2.77
CA GLU A 123 -8.47 1.85 -2.28
C GLU A 123 -9.61 2.83 -2.59
N GLY A 124 -10.84 2.39 -2.39
CA GLY A 124 -12.01 3.26 -2.50
C GLY A 124 -12.06 4.34 -1.41
N GLY A 125 -12.59 5.48 -1.74
CA GLY A 125 -12.67 6.60 -0.81
C GLY A 125 -13.38 7.80 -1.41
N VAL A 126 -13.38 8.90 -0.67
CA VAL A 126 -13.94 10.20 -1.06
C VAL A 126 -12.82 11.07 -1.59
N VAL A 127 -13.05 11.72 -2.73
CA VAL A 127 -12.11 12.70 -3.28
C VAL A 127 -12.24 14.01 -2.49
N GLU A 128 -11.25 14.26 -1.63
CA GLU A 128 -11.22 15.49 -0.80
C GLU A 128 -10.53 16.66 -1.48
N ALA A 129 -9.70 16.37 -2.48
CA ALA A 129 -8.96 17.43 -3.17
C ALA A 129 -8.66 17.02 -4.61
N MET A 130 -8.95 17.90 -5.55
CA MET A 130 -8.68 17.71 -6.97
C MET A 130 -8.24 19.02 -7.61
N GLY A 131 -7.45 18.96 -8.68
CA GLY A 131 -7.02 20.14 -9.41
C GLY A 131 -5.53 20.43 -9.29
N TRP A 132 -5.14 21.64 -9.67
CA TRP A 132 -3.75 22.05 -9.67
C TRP A 132 -3.33 22.78 -8.40
N ASN A 133 -2.12 22.49 -7.92
CA ASN A 133 -1.48 23.32 -6.93
C ASN A 133 0.02 23.48 -7.21
N ARG A 134 0.62 24.47 -6.56
CA ARG A 134 2.02 24.86 -6.75
C ARG A 134 3.02 23.72 -6.46
N TYR A 135 2.71 22.81 -5.55
CA TYR A 135 3.65 21.79 -5.05
C TYR A 135 3.49 20.44 -5.73
N GLY A 136 2.25 20.02 -5.95
CA GLY A 136 1.91 18.72 -6.55
C GLY A 136 1.54 18.80 -8.03
N GLY A 137 1.48 20.00 -8.61
CA GLY A 137 0.96 20.17 -9.96
C GLY A 137 -0.51 19.74 -10.02
N TRP A 138 -0.91 19.05 -11.08
CA TRP A 138 -2.20 18.37 -11.16
C TRP A 138 -2.22 17.19 -10.19
N ARG A 139 -3.22 17.14 -9.32
CA ARG A 139 -3.26 16.22 -8.19
C ARG A 139 -4.67 15.77 -7.84
N VAL A 140 -4.74 14.59 -7.19
CA VAL A 140 -5.95 14.06 -6.54
C VAL A 140 -5.59 13.64 -5.12
N GLY A 141 -6.44 13.97 -4.16
CA GLY A 141 -6.38 13.49 -2.79
C GLY A 141 -7.62 12.67 -2.46
N ILE A 142 -7.44 11.44 -2.01
CA ILE A 142 -8.53 10.52 -1.67
C ILE A 142 -8.45 10.16 -0.20
N ARG A 143 -9.53 10.36 0.55
CA ARG A 143 -9.71 9.88 1.92
C ARG A 143 -10.40 8.53 1.89
N SER A 144 -9.81 7.51 2.53
CA SER A 144 -10.47 6.21 2.69
C SER A 144 -11.83 6.33 3.39
N PHE A 145 -12.77 5.43 3.10
CA PHE A 145 -14.11 5.48 3.69
C PHE A 145 -14.11 5.35 5.23
N ASP A 146 -13.09 4.70 5.81
CA ASP A 146 -12.90 4.64 7.26
C ASP A 146 -12.17 5.88 7.85
N SER A 147 -11.86 6.87 7.02
CA SER A 147 -11.19 8.13 7.34
C SER A 147 -9.77 7.99 7.92
N ARG A 148 -9.19 6.79 7.91
CA ARG A 148 -7.90 6.51 8.54
C ARG A 148 -6.70 6.77 7.64
N ARG A 149 -6.89 6.75 6.31
CA ARG A 149 -5.83 6.89 5.31
C ARG A 149 -6.15 8.01 4.34
N TYR A 150 -5.13 8.70 3.91
CA TYR A 150 -5.23 9.71 2.87
C TYR A 150 -4.18 9.44 1.80
N TYR A 151 -4.64 9.27 0.57
CA TYR A 151 -3.82 9.01 -0.59
C TYR A 151 -3.67 10.27 -1.41
N TYR A 152 -2.42 10.62 -1.73
CA TYR A 152 -2.11 11.82 -2.49
C TYR A 152 -1.38 11.45 -3.77
N TYR A 153 -2.03 11.67 -4.89
CA TYR A 153 -1.50 11.44 -6.23
C TYR A 153 -1.15 12.78 -6.83
N ALA A 154 0.12 12.98 -7.19
CA ALA A 154 0.66 14.25 -7.64
C ALA A 154 1.35 14.13 -8.99
N HIS A 155 1.66 15.28 -9.59
CA HIS A 155 2.34 15.36 -10.88
C HIS A 155 1.62 14.63 -12.02
N LEU A 156 0.30 14.64 -11.97
CA LEU A 156 -0.54 14.04 -13.01
C LEU A 156 -0.42 14.83 -14.32
N GLN A 157 -0.75 14.20 -15.44
CA GLN A 157 -0.67 14.79 -16.78
C GLN A 157 -1.59 16.02 -16.90
N LYS A 158 -1.08 17.10 -17.49
CA LYS A 158 -1.76 18.40 -17.57
C LYS A 158 -3.08 18.34 -18.36
N ASP A 159 -3.09 17.70 -19.51
CA ASP A 159 -4.22 17.82 -20.45
C ASP A 159 -5.38 16.88 -20.10
N THR A 160 -5.09 15.73 -19.48
CA THR A 160 -6.07 14.74 -19.04
C THR A 160 -5.73 14.23 -17.65
N PRO A 161 -5.73 15.10 -16.62
CA PRO A 161 -5.23 14.72 -15.29
C PRO A 161 -6.16 13.79 -14.55
N PHE A 162 -7.46 13.75 -14.90
CA PHE A 162 -8.50 13.05 -14.16
C PHE A 162 -9.30 12.13 -15.05
N ALA A 163 -9.78 11.03 -14.47
CA ALA A 163 -10.74 10.16 -15.14
C ALA A 163 -12.07 10.90 -15.39
N PRO A 164 -12.77 10.61 -16.49
CA PRO A 164 -14.10 11.18 -16.74
C PRO A 164 -15.06 10.91 -15.57
N GLY A 165 -15.79 11.94 -15.14
CA GLY A 165 -16.76 11.83 -14.04
C GLY A 165 -16.17 11.88 -12.64
N LEU A 166 -14.84 11.98 -12.48
CA LEU A 166 -14.25 12.18 -11.16
C LEU A 166 -14.57 13.58 -10.65
N ALA A 167 -15.08 13.69 -9.43
CA ALA A 167 -15.44 14.93 -8.76
C ALA A 167 -15.08 14.90 -7.27
N GLU A 168 -14.95 16.06 -6.65
CA GLU A 168 -14.85 16.19 -5.19
C GLU A 168 -16.21 15.91 -4.53
N GLY A 169 -16.20 15.24 -3.36
CA GLY A 169 -17.40 14.91 -2.58
C GLY A 169 -17.67 13.42 -2.37
#